data_4c34519ca2c1c8c2f2bcf51b0dfeaf00
#
_entry.id   4c34519ca2c1c8c2f2bcf51b0dfeaf00
#
_cell.length_a   1.000
_cell.length_b   1.000
_cell.length_c   1.000
_cell.angle_alpha   90.00
_cell.angle_beta   90.00
_cell.angle_gamma   90.00
#
_symmetry.space_group_name_H-M   'P 1'
#
loop_
_entity.id
_entity.type
_entity.pdbx_description
1 polymer ?
#
loop_
_entity_poly.entity_id
_entity_poly.type
_entity_poly.pdbx_seq_one_letter_code
_entity_poly.pdbx_strand_id
1 'polypeptide(L)'
;FFFQAEDGIRDKLVTEVQTCALPILRVLSVALNLPGPAALMRLANMGAQCTKLEPLPPSPMPAGSPTDPMGLYAPHAYAQLHAGVKVVQADLKTPAGQKKLDSLLAKSDVLLTSFRPSALKKLGMDWASLHARHPSLIVVRIVGSSGAAAEIPGHDLTYLAEHGLVTGLDLPATLFADMAGSLQASEAVLKALWHRARPGRSQGKGLLLDVALADAAAYLALPRHWGLTLPQGSVGGAHAGYAVYACLDGRVAVAALETHFAAKLLQVAGLVSHEPTVKQMMQASTRQALAAYFAPLSRAHIEALARDHDLPLLSMP
;
A
#
# COMPACT_ATOMS: atom_id res chain seq x y z
N PHE A 1 -6.82 -3.35 12.46
CA PHE A 1 -6.66 -3.51 13.92
C PHE A 1 -7.12 -2.21 14.55
N PHE A 2 -8.32 -2.23 15.11
CA PHE A 2 -8.79 -1.20 16.03
C PHE A 2 -8.28 -1.59 17.42
N PHE A 3 -7.44 -0.75 18.02
CA PHE A 3 -7.20 -0.85 19.47
C PHE A 3 -8.39 -0.22 20.17
N GLN A 4 -9.25 -1.03 20.77
CA GLN A 4 -10.11 -0.59 21.86
C GLN A 4 -9.20 -0.42 23.09
N ALA A 5 -9.09 0.82 23.57
CA ALA A 5 -8.52 1.07 24.88
C ALA A 5 -9.52 0.54 25.92
N GLU A 6 -9.14 -0.52 26.62
CA GLU A 6 -9.86 -0.93 27.82
C GLU A 6 -9.62 0.11 28.94
N ASP A 7 -10.71 0.70 29.40
CA ASP A 7 -10.74 1.50 30.63
C ASP A 7 -10.27 0.65 31.82
N GLY A 8 -9.17 1.07 32.44
CA GLY A 8 -8.91 0.54 33.76
C GLY A 8 -7.46 0.43 34.24
N ILE A 9 -6.61 1.43 34.01
CA ILE A 9 -5.46 1.67 34.92
C ILE A 9 -5.39 3.18 35.18
N ARG A 10 -6.12 3.65 36.18
CA ARG A 10 -5.86 4.95 36.81
C ARG A 10 -4.70 4.78 37.76
N ASP A 11 -3.50 4.95 37.26
CA ASP A 11 -2.33 5.14 38.11
C ASP A 11 -2.31 6.59 38.61
N LYS A 12 -2.46 6.76 39.94
CA LYS A 12 -2.50 8.06 40.62
C LYS A 12 -1.16 8.79 40.68
N LEU A 13 -0.16 8.39 39.89
CA LEU A 13 1.19 8.94 39.90
C LEU A 13 1.63 9.62 38.60
N VAL A 14 0.73 9.86 37.65
CA VAL A 14 1.03 10.75 36.51
C VAL A 14 0.47 12.15 36.80
N THR A 15 1.11 12.84 37.74
CA THR A 15 1.01 14.28 37.85
C THR A 15 1.86 14.89 36.74
N GLU A 16 1.21 15.68 35.88
CA GLU A 16 1.80 16.45 34.75
C GLU A 16 2.39 15.60 33.62
N VAL A 17 1.55 14.94 32.83
CA VAL A 17 1.81 14.86 31.41
C VAL A 17 1.74 16.31 30.91
N GLN A 18 2.88 17.00 30.84
CA GLN A 18 3.01 18.11 29.91
C GLN A 18 2.59 17.52 28.57
N THR A 19 1.39 17.86 28.12
CA THR A 19 0.99 17.72 26.74
C THR A 19 1.86 18.70 25.98
N CYS A 20 3.11 18.31 25.73
CA CYS A 20 3.91 18.92 24.71
C CYS A 20 3.07 18.68 23.45
N ALA A 21 2.33 19.72 23.02
CA ALA A 21 1.61 19.65 21.76
C ALA A 21 2.68 19.40 20.71
N LEU A 22 2.84 18.15 20.32
CA LEU A 22 3.75 17.77 19.25
C LEU A 22 3.37 18.64 18.06
N PRO A 23 4.31 19.32 17.43
CA PRO A 23 3.99 20.17 16.29
C PRO A 23 3.28 19.32 15.25
N ILE A 24 2.05 19.73 14.89
CA ILE A 24 1.23 19.02 13.93
C ILE A 24 2.00 18.98 12.61
N LEU A 25 2.28 17.77 12.11
CA LEU A 25 2.92 17.56 10.81
C LEU A 25 2.04 18.15 9.71
N ARG A 26 2.60 19.03 8.87
CA ARG A 26 1.92 19.65 7.75
C ARG A 26 2.45 19.10 6.44
N VAL A 27 1.57 18.47 5.65
CA VAL A 27 1.92 17.83 4.39
C VAL A 27 1.23 18.56 3.24
N LEU A 28 2.02 19.04 2.30
CA LEU A 28 1.55 19.51 1.00
C LEU A 28 1.75 18.40 -0.03
N SER A 29 0.72 18.05 -0.78
CA SER A 29 0.80 17.11 -1.89
C SER A 29 0.45 17.78 -3.20
N VAL A 30 1.26 17.57 -4.21
CA VAL A 30 0.97 17.85 -5.63
C VAL A 30 0.91 16.53 -6.42
N ALA A 31 0.95 15.39 -5.73
CA ALA A 31 0.89 14.07 -6.36
C ALA A 31 -0.52 13.77 -6.88
N LEU A 32 -0.59 13.11 -8.03
CA LEU A 32 -1.81 12.73 -8.74
C LEU A 32 -1.95 11.20 -8.80
N ASN A 33 -3.08 10.75 -9.28
CA ASN A 33 -3.49 9.34 -9.40
C ASN A 33 -3.62 8.65 -8.04
N LEU A 34 -3.24 7.35 -7.93
CA LEU A 34 -3.50 6.56 -6.73
C LEU A 34 -2.38 6.65 -5.68
N PRO A 35 -1.09 6.42 -6.00
CA PRO A 35 -0.08 6.20 -4.94
C PRO A 35 0.15 7.42 -4.06
N GLY A 36 0.13 8.63 -4.63
CA GLY A 36 0.29 9.87 -3.88
C GLY A 36 -0.89 10.20 -2.95
N PRO A 37 -2.12 10.27 -3.47
CA PRO A 37 -3.32 10.45 -2.65
C PRO A 37 -3.49 9.36 -1.57
N ALA A 38 -3.19 8.09 -1.85
CA ALA A 38 -3.25 7.03 -0.85
C ALA A 38 -2.21 7.23 0.27
N ALA A 39 -0.99 7.67 -0.06
CA ALA A 39 0.00 8.05 0.93
C ALA A 39 -0.45 9.26 1.76
N LEU A 40 -1.06 10.26 1.12
CA LEU A 40 -1.59 11.45 1.79
C LEU A 40 -2.72 11.08 2.76
N MET A 41 -3.67 10.24 2.34
CA MET A 41 -4.74 9.70 3.19
C MET A 41 -4.16 9.00 4.43
N ARG A 42 -3.12 8.17 4.26
CA ARG A 42 -2.45 7.50 5.39
C ARG A 42 -1.85 8.49 6.38
N LEU A 43 -1.17 9.52 5.88
CA LEU A 43 -0.59 10.57 6.73
C LEU A 43 -1.67 11.38 7.46
N ALA A 44 -2.79 11.68 6.80
CA ALA A 44 -3.95 12.31 7.43
C ALA A 44 -4.53 11.45 8.57
N ASN A 45 -4.66 10.13 8.34
CA ASN A 45 -5.11 9.18 9.37
C ASN A 45 -4.11 9.03 10.54
N MET A 46 -2.84 9.39 10.36
CA MET A 46 -1.83 9.49 11.42
C MET A 46 -1.85 10.84 12.14
N GLY A 47 -2.79 11.74 11.81
CA GLY A 47 -2.95 13.05 12.44
C GLY A 47 -2.24 14.21 11.76
N ALA A 48 -1.67 14.04 10.56
CA ALA A 48 -1.08 15.13 9.80
C ALA A 48 -2.15 16.08 9.23
N GLN A 49 -1.85 17.37 9.20
CA GLN A 49 -2.64 18.36 8.44
C GLN A 49 -2.24 18.28 6.96
N CYS A 50 -3.12 17.75 6.14
CA CYS A 50 -2.86 17.49 4.73
C CYS A 50 -3.55 18.53 3.84
N THR A 51 -2.79 19.09 2.90
CA THR A 51 -3.29 19.93 1.82
C THR A 51 -2.87 19.33 0.49
N LYS A 52 -3.81 19.20 -0.44
CA LYS A 52 -3.53 18.82 -1.84
C LYS A 52 -3.68 20.06 -2.73
N LEU A 53 -2.68 20.30 -3.55
CA LEU A 53 -2.71 21.34 -4.58
C LEU A 53 -2.87 20.68 -5.95
N GLU A 54 -3.98 20.96 -6.61
CA GLU A 54 -4.32 20.48 -7.94
C GLU A 54 -4.22 21.60 -8.99
N PRO A 55 -4.07 21.26 -10.28
CA PRO A 55 -4.25 22.21 -11.37
C PRO A 55 -5.64 22.85 -11.35
N LEU A 56 -5.81 23.94 -12.08
CA LEU A 56 -7.16 24.47 -12.34
C LEU A 56 -7.93 23.55 -13.28
N PRO A 57 -9.25 23.38 -13.10
CA PRO A 57 -10.05 22.60 -14.01
C PRO A 57 -10.07 23.23 -15.42
N PRO A 58 -9.91 22.42 -16.48
CA PRO A 58 -9.99 22.93 -17.83
C PRO A 58 -11.44 23.37 -18.16
N SER A 59 -11.58 24.43 -18.96
CA SER A 59 -12.90 24.81 -19.50
C SER A 59 -13.48 23.68 -20.37
N PRO A 60 -14.80 23.35 -20.27
CA PRO A 60 -15.88 24.05 -19.53
C PRO A 60 -16.16 23.53 -18.11
N MET A 61 -15.25 22.80 -17.47
CA MET A 61 -15.50 22.28 -16.13
C MET A 61 -15.70 23.39 -15.09
N PRO A 62 -16.64 23.25 -14.14
CA PRO A 62 -16.86 24.22 -13.07
C PRO A 62 -15.61 24.40 -12.19
N ALA A 63 -15.44 25.61 -11.65
CA ALA A 63 -14.41 25.87 -10.66
C ALA A 63 -14.57 24.94 -9.44
N GLY A 64 -13.47 24.40 -8.94
CA GLY A 64 -13.49 23.45 -7.83
C GLY A 64 -13.73 21.99 -8.21
N SER A 65 -13.99 21.69 -9.50
CA SER A 65 -14.04 20.31 -9.95
C SER A 65 -12.70 19.61 -9.74
N PRO A 66 -12.68 18.33 -9.32
CA PRO A 66 -11.45 17.56 -9.22
C PRO A 66 -10.70 17.51 -10.55
N THR A 67 -9.40 17.72 -10.51
CA THR A 67 -8.52 17.67 -11.70
C THR A 67 -7.50 16.55 -11.62
N ASP A 68 -7.46 15.86 -10.49
CA ASP A 68 -6.81 14.56 -10.43
C ASP A 68 -7.54 13.58 -11.35
N PRO A 69 -6.83 12.81 -12.21
CA PRO A 69 -7.47 11.81 -13.08
C PRO A 69 -8.41 10.88 -12.31
N MET A 70 -8.09 10.53 -11.07
CA MET A 70 -8.93 9.69 -10.23
C MET A 70 -10.31 10.30 -9.95
N GLY A 71 -10.39 11.62 -9.82
CA GLY A 71 -11.66 12.34 -9.68
C GLY A 71 -12.57 12.21 -10.89
N LEU A 72 -12.01 11.92 -12.07
CA LEU A 72 -12.74 11.76 -13.32
C LEU A 72 -13.26 10.32 -13.51
N TYR A 73 -12.39 9.31 -13.30
CA TYR A 73 -12.77 7.91 -13.57
C TYR A 73 -13.25 7.13 -12.33
N ALA A 74 -12.94 7.60 -11.13
CA ALA A 74 -13.34 6.96 -9.87
C ALA A 74 -13.69 8.01 -8.78
N PRO A 75 -14.75 8.86 -8.98
CA PRO A 75 -15.03 9.98 -8.09
C PRO A 75 -15.31 9.56 -6.64
N HIS A 76 -15.89 8.37 -6.41
CA HIS A 76 -16.11 7.84 -5.07
C HIS A 76 -14.76 7.53 -4.36
N ALA A 77 -13.83 6.86 -5.05
CA ALA A 77 -12.49 6.58 -4.52
C ALA A 77 -11.71 7.88 -4.28
N TYR A 78 -11.83 8.87 -5.20
CA TYR A 78 -11.24 10.19 -5.00
C TYR A 78 -11.75 10.85 -3.72
N ALA A 79 -13.07 10.84 -3.47
CA ALA A 79 -13.65 11.40 -2.25
C ALA A 79 -13.14 10.70 -0.98
N GLN A 80 -13.02 9.37 -1.00
CA GLN A 80 -12.48 8.60 0.12
C GLN A 80 -11.00 8.93 0.38
N LEU A 81 -10.16 8.99 -0.66
CA LEU A 81 -8.74 9.31 -0.56
C LEU A 81 -8.48 10.73 -0.02
N HIS A 82 -9.43 11.65 -0.21
CA HIS A 82 -9.31 13.05 0.21
C HIS A 82 -10.21 13.41 1.40
N ALA A 83 -10.79 12.41 2.09
CA ALA A 83 -11.52 12.67 3.33
C ALA A 83 -10.59 13.32 4.37
N GLY A 84 -10.97 14.50 4.88
CA GLY A 84 -10.16 15.27 5.82
C GLY A 84 -8.94 16.00 5.20
N VAL A 85 -8.73 15.91 3.89
CA VAL A 85 -7.67 16.62 3.16
C VAL A 85 -8.21 17.92 2.57
N LYS A 86 -7.51 19.03 2.78
CA LYS A 86 -7.85 20.32 2.15
C LYS A 86 -7.38 20.32 0.71
N VAL A 87 -8.29 20.32 -0.25
CA VAL A 87 -7.97 20.48 -1.67
C VAL A 87 -8.00 21.94 -2.06
N VAL A 88 -6.96 22.42 -2.73
CA VAL A 88 -6.82 23.77 -3.28
C VAL A 88 -6.35 23.68 -4.72
N GLN A 89 -6.65 24.68 -5.54
CA GLN A 89 -6.31 24.67 -6.96
C GLN A 89 -5.49 25.89 -7.35
N ALA A 90 -4.48 25.70 -8.23
CA ALA A 90 -3.71 26.78 -8.84
C ALA A 90 -3.07 26.32 -10.15
N ASP A 91 -2.93 27.25 -11.08
CA ASP A 91 -2.10 27.02 -12.27
C ASP A 91 -0.64 27.36 -11.96
N LEU A 92 0.17 26.32 -11.75
CA LEU A 92 1.59 26.45 -11.43
C LEU A 92 2.44 27.03 -12.56
N LYS A 93 1.89 27.23 -13.76
CA LYS A 93 2.57 27.89 -14.87
C LYS A 93 2.47 29.43 -14.78
N THR A 94 1.64 29.95 -13.91
CA THR A 94 1.43 31.41 -13.73
C THR A 94 2.18 31.95 -12.51
N PRO A 95 2.58 33.22 -12.51
CA PRO A 95 3.19 33.86 -11.32
C PRO A 95 2.30 33.79 -10.07
N ALA A 96 0.98 33.94 -10.24
CA ALA A 96 0.02 33.85 -9.14
C ALA A 96 -0.03 32.43 -8.54
N GLY A 97 -0.01 31.39 -9.39
CA GLY A 97 0.04 30.00 -8.98
C GLY A 97 1.35 29.66 -8.26
N GLN A 98 2.50 30.16 -8.77
CA GLN A 98 3.79 30.00 -8.10
C GLN A 98 3.82 30.67 -6.73
N LYS A 99 3.29 31.90 -6.61
CA LYS A 99 3.17 32.59 -5.31
C LYS A 99 2.29 31.80 -4.33
N LYS A 100 1.21 31.18 -4.81
CA LYS A 100 0.35 30.32 -3.98
C LYS A 100 1.08 29.06 -3.52
N LEU A 101 1.82 28.41 -4.43
CA LEU A 101 2.66 27.23 -4.10
C LEU A 101 3.70 27.59 -3.03
N ASP A 102 4.45 28.68 -3.21
CA ASP A 102 5.48 29.12 -2.24
C ASP A 102 4.87 29.42 -0.87
N SER A 103 3.70 30.04 -0.83
CA SER A 103 2.97 30.29 0.42
C SER A 103 2.52 29.02 1.13
N LEU A 104 2.22 27.95 0.38
CA LEU A 104 1.88 26.63 0.94
C LEU A 104 3.14 25.89 1.41
N LEU A 105 4.20 25.91 0.62
CA LEU A 105 5.49 25.28 0.96
C LEU A 105 6.09 25.87 2.23
N ALA A 106 6.03 27.21 2.40
CA ALA A 106 6.52 27.90 3.59
C ALA A 106 5.82 27.47 4.91
N LYS A 107 4.64 26.85 4.80
CA LYS A 107 3.84 26.36 5.93
C LYS A 107 3.87 24.82 6.06
N SER A 108 4.63 24.14 5.23
CA SER A 108 4.65 22.68 5.15
C SER A 108 5.98 22.13 5.65
N ASP A 109 5.91 20.98 6.32
CA ASP A 109 7.06 20.18 6.73
C ASP A 109 7.49 19.22 5.63
N VAL A 110 6.52 18.76 4.82
CA VAL A 110 6.69 17.73 3.78
C VAL A 110 6.00 18.17 2.49
N LEU A 111 6.69 17.99 1.37
CA LEU A 111 6.14 18.00 0.02
C LEU A 111 6.10 16.58 -0.51
N LEU A 112 4.91 16.14 -0.93
CA LEU A 112 4.68 14.87 -1.62
C LEU A 112 4.38 15.16 -3.10
N THR A 113 5.10 14.53 -4.03
CA THR A 113 4.92 14.74 -5.47
C THR A 113 5.05 13.44 -6.25
N SER A 114 4.32 13.33 -7.37
CA SER A 114 4.46 12.25 -8.37
C SER A 114 4.89 12.78 -9.76
N PHE A 115 5.35 14.02 -9.82
CA PHE A 115 5.83 14.59 -11.07
C PHE A 115 7.22 14.05 -11.41
N ARG A 116 7.45 13.82 -12.72
CA ARG A 116 8.77 13.45 -13.23
C ARG A 116 9.80 14.53 -12.91
N PRO A 117 11.08 14.18 -12.71
CA PRO A 117 12.12 15.15 -12.39
C PRO A 117 12.21 16.32 -13.38
N SER A 118 12.06 16.06 -14.68
CA SER A 118 12.06 17.09 -15.71
C SER A 118 10.87 18.06 -15.59
N ALA A 119 9.70 17.58 -15.19
CA ALA A 119 8.53 18.43 -14.94
C ALA A 119 8.72 19.29 -13.68
N LEU A 120 9.27 18.71 -12.59
CA LEU A 120 9.61 19.47 -11.38
C LEU A 120 10.61 20.59 -11.69
N LYS A 121 11.64 20.30 -12.50
CA LYS A 121 12.61 21.32 -12.91
C LYS A 121 11.97 22.48 -13.67
N LYS A 122 11.05 22.20 -14.61
CA LYS A 122 10.32 23.22 -15.35
C LYS A 122 9.43 24.10 -14.45
N LEU A 123 8.96 23.58 -13.33
CA LEU A 123 8.12 24.28 -12.35
C LEU A 123 8.93 24.94 -11.25
N GLY A 124 10.26 24.88 -11.25
CA GLY A 124 11.11 25.38 -10.16
C GLY A 124 10.95 24.61 -8.85
N MET A 125 10.51 23.36 -8.94
CA MET A 125 10.28 22.45 -7.81
C MET A 125 11.33 21.34 -7.73
N ASP A 126 12.43 21.44 -8.47
CA ASP A 126 13.56 20.53 -8.29
C ASP A 126 14.19 20.70 -6.90
N TRP A 127 14.92 19.65 -6.46
CA TRP A 127 15.46 19.63 -5.11
C TRP A 127 16.36 20.83 -4.79
N ALA A 128 17.23 21.24 -5.70
CA ALA A 128 18.15 22.33 -5.46
C ALA A 128 17.37 23.65 -5.25
N SER A 129 16.37 23.92 -6.08
CA SER A 129 15.51 25.09 -5.99
C SER A 129 14.64 25.10 -4.71
N LEU A 130 14.07 23.95 -4.35
CA LEU A 130 13.26 23.79 -3.14
C LEU A 130 14.12 23.94 -1.88
N HIS A 131 15.26 23.25 -1.83
CA HIS A 131 16.13 23.27 -0.65
C HIS A 131 16.74 24.64 -0.38
N ALA A 132 17.04 25.40 -1.44
CA ALA A 132 17.53 26.78 -1.29
C ALA A 132 16.48 27.72 -0.64
N ARG A 133 15.19 27.55 -0.99
CA ARG A 133 14.10 28.38 -0.48
C ARG A 133 13.51 27.85 0.84
N HIS A 134 13.50 26.55 1.02
CA HIS A 134 12.89 25.84 2.14
C HIS A 134 13.84 24.78 2.69
N PRO A 135 14.93 25.14 3.39
CA PRO A 135 16.01 24.22 3.76
C PRO A 135 15.59 23.11 4.74
N SER A 136 14.47 23.27 5.44
CA SER A 136 13.91 22.27 6.36
C SER A 136 12.85 21.36 5.71
N LEU A 137 12.44 21.66 4.48
CA LEU A 137 11.37 20.91 3.80
C LEU A 137 11.84 19.50 3.44
N ILE A 138 11.08 18.50 3.84
CA ILE A 138 11.23 17.11 3.39
C ILE A 138 10.50 16.99 2.05
N VAL A 139 11.17 16.42 1.05
CA VAL A 139 10.57 16.16 -0.27
C VAL A 139 10.55 14.66 -0.50
N VAL A 140 9.35 14.09 -0.69
CA VAL A 140 9.15 12.70 -1.10
C VAL A 140 8.62 12.70 -2.52
N ARG A 141 9.41 12.14 -3.47
CA ARG A 141 9.01 11.98 -4.86
C ARG A 141 8.60 10.53 -5.10
N ILE A 142 7.37 10.34 -5.55
CA ILE A 142 6.90 9.05 -6.04
C ILE A 142 7.20 9.03 -7.54
N VAL A 143 8.05 8.12 -7.96
CA VAL A 143 8.50 7.97 -9.35
C VAL A 143 8.20 6.57 -9.87
N GLY A 144 8.15 6.39 -11.19
CA GLY A 144 7.93 5.07 -11.76
C GLY A 144 9.06 4.11 -11.45
N SER A 145 10.29 4.53 -11.76
CA SER A 145 11.52 3.76 -11.54
C SER A 145 12.61 4.67 -11.00
N SER A 146 13.65 4.10 -10.40
CA SER A 146 14.74 4.85 -9.77
C SER A 146 15.71 5.45 -10.80
N GLY A 147 16.42 6.51 -10.43
CA GLY A 147 17.51 7.11 -11.21
C GLY A 147 17.06 7.72 -12.53
N ALA A 148 17.80 7.47 -13.61
CA ALA A 148 17.49 7.98 -14.95
C ALA A 148 16.16 7.44 -15.51
N ALA A 149 15.74 6.25 -15.08
CA ALA A 149 14.50 5.64 -15.51
C ALA A 149 13.24 6.32 -14.91
N ALA A 150 13.39 7.27 -13.97
CA ALA A 150 12.30 8.09 -13.45
C ALA A 150 11.56 8.92 -14.51
N GLU A 151 12.18 9.12 -15.68
CA GLU A 151 11.57 9.81 -16.83
C GLU A 151 10.76 8.88 -17.73
N ILE A 152 10.89 7.56 -17.58
CA ILE A 152 10.19 6.58 -18.40
C ILE A 152 8.72 6.51 -17.96
N PRO A 153 7.75 6.55 -18.91
CA PRO A 153 6.34 6.37 -18.56
C PRO A 153 6.07 4.94 -18.12
N GLY A 154 5.26 4.80 -17.07
CA GLY A 154 4.81 3.51 -16.58
C GLY A 154 3.64 3.68 -15.63
N HIS A 155 2.95 2.59 -15.38
CA HIS A 155 1.86 2.46 -14.44
C HIS A 155 1.96 1.13 -13.71
N ASP A 156 1.17 0.94 -12.68
CA ASP A 156 1.13 -0.26 -11.82
C ASP A 156 1.37 -1.56 -12.60
N LEU A 157 0.56 -1.81 -13.64
CA LEU A 157 0.61 -3.05 -14.42
C LEU A 157 1.99 -3.29 -15.05
N THR A 158 2.66 -2.23 -15.54
CA THR A 158 3.97 -2.36 -16.17
C THR A 158 5.07 -2.71 -15.16
N TYR A 159 4.99 -2.15 -13.96
CA TYR A 159 5.94 -2.47 -12.88
C TYR A 159 5.72 -3.89 -12.35
N LEU A 160 4.46 -4.34 -12.24
CA LEU A 160 4.14 -5.71 -11.85
C LEU A 160 4.63 -6.72 -12.92
N ALA A 161 4.45 -6.40 -14.20
CA ALA A 161 4.91 -7.25 -15.30
C ALA A 161 6.44 -7.39 -15.32
N GLU A 162 7.17 -6.30 -15.09
CA GLU A 162 8.64 -6.28 -15.02
C GLU A 162 9.18 -7.26 -13.96
N HIS A 163 8.44 -7.43 -12.85
CA HIS A 163 8.84 -8.31 -11.74
C HIS A 163 8.11 -9.66 -11.73
N GLY A 164 7.46 -10.04 -12.84
CA GLY A 164 6.82 -11.35 -13.00
C GLY A 164 5.57 -11.57 -12.14
N LEU A 165 4.91 -10.48 -11.71
CA LEU A 165 3.66 -10.54 -10.94
C LEU A 165 2.40 -10.56 -11.83
N VAL A 166 2.58 -10.47 -13.15
CA VAL A 166 1.55 -10.73 -14.15
C VAL A 166 1.84 -12.10 -14.76
N THR A 167 1.05 -13.10 -14.40
CA THR A 167 1.34 -14.52 -14.72
C THR A 167 0.50 -15.11 -15.85
N GLY A 168 -0.42 -14.34 -16.42
CA GLY A 168 -1.32 -14.76 -17.49
C GLY A 168 -1.88 -13.57 -18.25
N LEU A 169 -3.06 -13.74 -18.83
CA LEU A 169 -3.76 -12.70 -19.57
C LEU A 169 -4.73 -11.89 -18.69
N ASP A 170 -5.01 -12.38 -17.50
CA ASP A 170 -5.88 -11.69 -16.55
C ASP A 170 -5.12 -10.57 -15.82
N LEU A 171 -5.85 -9.50 -15.53
CA LEU A 171 -5.31 -8.40 -14.72
C LEU A 171 -5.09 -8.86 -13.27
N PRO A 172 -4.06 -8.35 -12.60
CA PRO A 172 -3.93 -8.49 -11.14
C PRO A 172 -5.19 -7.99 -10.42
N ALA A 173 -5.54 -8.62 -9.31
CA ALA A 173 -6.77 -8.34 -8.56
C ALA A 173 -6.86 -6.90 -8.02
N THR A 174 -5.74 -6.20 -7.93
CA THR A 174 -5.65 -4.80 -7.49
C THR A 174 -4.35 -4.15 -7.98
N LEU A 175 -4.18 -2.86 -7.71
CA LEU A 175 -3.01 -2.07 -8.07
C LEU A 175 -1.92 -2.23 -7.00
N PHE A 176 -1.22 -3.35 -7.04
CA PHE A 176 -0.27 -3.75 -5.97
C PHE A 176 0.95 -2.83 -5.89
N ALA A 177 1.54 -2.41 -7.01
CA ALA A 177 2.71 -1.53 -7.02
C ALA A 177 2.36 -0.13 -6.51
N ASP A 178 1.22 0.43 -6.94
CA ASP A 178 0.73 1.73 -6.49
C ASP A 178 0.44 1.72 -4.99
N MET A 179 -0.23 0.70 -4.48
CA MET A 179 -0.56 0.58 -3.07
C MET A 179 0.67 0.34 -2.20
N ALA A 180 1.61 -0.52 -2.63
CA ALA A 180 2.88 -0.70 -1.94
C ALA A 180 3.72 0.58 -1.97
N GLY A 181 3.77 1.29 -3.10
CA GLY A 181 4.42 2.59 -3.22
C GLY A 181 3.81 3.64 -2.28
N SER A 182 2.50 3.63 -2.07
CA SER A 182 1.84 4.52 -1.10
C SER A 182 2.26 4.23 0.35
N LEU A 183 2.43 2.95 0.71
CA LEU A 183 2.97 2.54 2.00
C LEU A 183 4.41 3.04 2.16
N GLN A 184 5.26 2.78 1.17
CA GLN A 184 6.67 3.22 1.18
C GLN A 184 6.79 4.75 1.20
N ALA A 185 5.90 5.50 0.54
CA ALA A 185 5.91 6.95 0.57
C ALA A 185 5.57 7.50 1.96
N SER A 186 4.58 6.94 2.65
CA SER A 186 4.29 7.31 4.04
C SER A 186 5.43 6.91 5.00
N GLU A 187 6.06 5.75 4.79
CA GLU A 187 7.25 5.32 5.52
C GLU A 187 8.45 6.25 5.28
N ALA A 188 8.68 6.68 4.04
CA ALA A 188 9.72 7.64 3.68
C ALA A 188 9.56 8.96 4.44
N VAL A 189 8.33 9.46 4.61
CA VAL A 189 8.05 10.64 5.44
C VAL A 189 8.47 10.39 6.88
N LEU A 190 8.06 9.27 7.49
CA LEU A 190 8.42 8.93 8.88
C LEU A 190 9.93 8.77 9.05
N LYS A 191 10.60 8.10 8.10
CA LYS A 191 12.05 7.95 8.06
C LYS A 191 12.78 9.30 8.00
N ALA A 192 12.29 10.22 7.18
CA ALA A 192 12.85 11.57 7.07
C ALA A 192 12.65 12.38 8.36
N LEU A 193 11.47 12.29 8.98
CA LEU A 193 11.20 12.92 10.27
C LEU A 193 12.11 12.38 11.36
N TRP A 194 12.28 11.08 11.44
CA TRP A 194 13.20 10.44 12.38
C TRP A 194 14.65 10.88 12.15
N HIS A 195 15.09 10.92 10.89
CA HIS A 195 16.42 11.40 10.54
C HIS A 195 16.62 12.87 10.93
N ARG A 196 15.64 13.73 10.67
CA ARG A 196 15.65 15.16 11.02
C ARG A 196 15.69 15.42 12.52
N ALA A 197 15.06 14.55 13.32
CA ALA A 197 15.01 14.66 14.78
C ALA A 197 16.32 14.23 15.47
N ARG A 198 17.21 13.50 14.79
CA ARG A 198 18.48 13.05 15.38
C ARG A 198 19.41 14.23 15.63
N PRO A 199 20.08 14.26 16.81
CA PRO A 199 21.13 15.26 17.05
C PRO A 199 22.26 15.15 16.02
N GLY A 200 22.85 16.27 15.61
CA GLY A 200 23.99 16.32 14.71
C GLY A 200 23.77 17.17 13.46
N ARG A 201 24.58 16.92 12.41
CA ARG A 201 24.63 17.73 11.18
C ARG A 201 23.31 17.81 10.39
N SER A 202 22.43 16.84 10.55
CA SER A 202 21.14 16.74 9.84
C SER A 202 19.97 17.34 10.63
N GLN A 203 20.19 17.79 11.85
CA GLN A 203 19.14 18.32 12.71
C GLN A 203 18.44 19.52 12.05
N GLY A 204 17.12 19.43 11.92
CA GLY A 204 16.31 20.51 11.32
C GLY A 204 16.40 20.63 9.80
N LYS A 205 17.25 19.88 9.12
CA LYS A 205 17.40 19.94 7.65
C LYS A 205 16.38 19.06 6.95
N GLY A 206 15.94 19.53 5.78
CA GLY A 206 15.12 18.77 4.86
C GLY A 206 15.92 17.64 4.19
N LEU A 207 15.19 16.70 3.63
CA LEU A 207 15.71 15.55 2.91
C LEU A 207 14.92 15.35 1.62
N LEU A 208 15.59 14.84 0.58
CA LEU A 208 14.95 14.31 -0.61
C LEU A 208 14.95 12.79 -0.55
N LEU A 209 13.79 12.18 -0.72
CA LEU A 209 13.65 10.73 -0.83
C LEU A 209 12.83 10.41 -2.08
N ASP A 210 13.31 9.44 -2.84
CA ASP A 210 12.59 8.86 -3.97
C ASP A 210 11.95 7.54 -3.54
N VAL A 211 10.71 7.34 -3.95
CA VAL A 211 9.95 6.11 -3.81
C VAL A 211 9.57 5.64 -5.21
N ALA A 212 10.22 4.59 -5.67
CA ALA A 212 9.98 4.04 -7.00
C ALA A 212 8.92 2.94 -6.94
N LEU A 213 7.90 3.03 -7.78
CA LEU A 213 6.82 2.03 -7.86
C LEU A 213 7.34 0.68 -8.37
N ALA A 214 8.35 0.69 -9.26
CA ALA A 214 9.03 -0.52 -9.70
C ALA A 214 9.75 -1.22 -8.52
N ASP A 215 10.43 -0.46 -7.64
CA ASP A 215 11.09 -1.02 -6.46
C ASP A 215 10.05 -1.58 -5.46
N ALA A 216 8.88 -0.94 -5.35
CA ALA A 216 7.76 -1.44 -4.57
C ALA A 216 7.23 -2.78 -5.13
N ALA A 217 7.08 -2.88 -6.46
CA ALA A 217 6.72 -4.14 -7.13
C ALA A 217 7.80 -5.21 -6.94
N ALA A 218 9.09 -4.84 -7.04
CA ALA A 218 10.22 -5.75 -6.79
C ALA A 218 10.15 -6.33 -5.37
N TYR A 219 9.86 -5.50 -4.37
CA TYR A 219 9.71 -5.96 -2.99
C TYR A 219 8.56 -6.96 -2.83
N LEU A 220 7.40 -6.70 -3.45
CA LEU A 220 6.27 -7.64 -3.44
C LEU A 220 6.59 -8.94 -4.18
N ALA A 221 7.50 -8.91 -5.16
CA ALA A 221 7.91 -10.07 -5.93
C ALA A 221 8.94 -10.96 -5.20
N LEU A 222 9.49 -10.55 -4.04
CA LEU A 222 10.49 -11.33 -3.30
C LEU A 222 10.06 -12.78 -3.03
N PRO A 223 8.82 -13.08 -2.58
CA PRO A 223 8.40 -14.47 -2.39
C PRO A 223 8.46 -15.30 -3.67
N ARG A 224 8.21 -14.69 -4.83
CA ARG A 224 8.33 -15.33 -6.13
C ARG A 224 9.79 -15.56 -6.52
N HIS A 225 10.66 -14.57 -6.32
CA HIS A 225 12.10 -14.69 -6.54
C HIS A 225 12.73 -15.76 -5.66
N TRP A 226 12.24 -15.94 -4.44
CA TRP A 226 12.65 -17.02 -3.54
C TRP A 226 12.05 -18.39 -3.91
N GLY A 227 11.24 -18.47 -4.97
CA GLY A 227 10.59 -19.70 -5.41
C GLY A 227 9.35 -20.11 -4.61
N LEU A 228 8.98 -19.39 -3.55
CA LEU A 228 7.86 -19.76 -2.66
C LEU A 228 6.51 -19.81 -3.40
N THR A 229 6.27 -18.86 -4.31
CA THR A 229 5.02 -18.72 -5.07
C THR A 229 5.13 -19.23 -6.51
N LEU A 230 6.22 -19.91 -6.89
CA LEU A 230 6.30 -20.65 -8.14
C LEU A 230 5.45 -21.94 -8.05
N PRO A 231 5.00 -22.54 -9.18
CA PRO A 231 4.11 -23.71 -9.15
C PRO A 231 4.63 -24.89 -8.31
N GLN A 232 5.95 -25.06 -8.21
CA GLN A 232 6.60 -26.09 -7.38
C GLN A 232 6.86 -25.65 -5.93
N GLY A 233 6.63 -24.37 -5.62
CA GLY A 233 6.77 -23.82 -4.26
C GLY A 233 5.59 -24.19 -3.37
N SER A 234 5.84 -24.31 -2.07
CA SER A 234 4.82 -24.72 -1.11
C SER A 234 3.57 -23.82 -1.12
N VAL A 235 3.73 -22.50 -1.24
CA VAL A 235 2.63 -21.55 -1.32
C VAL A 235 2.30 -21.12 -2.77
N GLY A 236 2.91 -21.77 -3.74
CA GLY A 236 2.69 -21.53 -5.19
C GLY A 236 1.82 -22.57 -5.87
N GLY A 237 1.44 -23.63 -5.15
CA GLY A 237 0.59 -24.67 -5.68
C GLY A 237 1.03 -26.09 -5.40
N ALA A 238 2.25 -26.35 -4.92
CA ALA A 238 2.69 -27.73 -4.66
C ALA A 238 2.06 -28.33 -3.41
N HIS A 239 1.87 -27.56 -2.34
CA HIS A 239 1.29 -28.05 -1.09
C HIS A 239 -0.22 -28.12 -1.15
N ALA A 240 -0.82 -29.31 -1.00
CA ALA A 240 -2.26 -29.51 -1.10
C ALA A 240 -3.07 -28.75 -0.02
N GLY A 241 -2.50 -28.54 1.15
CA GLY A 241 -3.10 -27.74 2.24
C GLY A 241 -2.97 -26.22 2.03
N TYR A 242 -2.37 -25.74 0.94
CA TYR A 242 -2.32 -24.32 0.59
C TYR A 242 -2.80 -24.11 -0.85
N ALA A 243 -4.11 -24.04 -1.00
CA ALA A 243 -4.74 -24.03 -2.33
C ALA A 243 -6.17 -23.46 -2.28
N VAL A 244 -6.71 -23.17 -3.44
CA VAL A 244 -8.12 -22.88 -3.62
C VAL A 244 -8.78 -24.09 -4.28
N TYR A 245 -9.87 -24.60 -3.70
CA TYR A 245 -10.66 -25.70 -4.22
C TYR A 245 -12.07 -25.23 -4.56
N ALA A 246 -12.67 -25.85 -5.59
CA ALA A 246 -14.11 -25.70 -5.84
C ALA A 246 -14.91 -26.40 -4.74
N CYS A 247 -16.06 -25.84 -4.39
CA CYS A 247 -17.06 -26.45 -3.53
C CYS A 247 -18.44 -26.34 -4.21
N LEU A 248 -19.49 -26.87 -3.57
CA LEU A 248 -20.80 -27.00 -4.19
C LEU A 248 -21.39 -25.67 -4.71
N ASP A 249 -21.20 -24.59 -3.96
CA ASP A 249 -21.79 -23.29 -4.21
C ASP A 249 -20.76 -22.14 -4.23
N GLY A 250 -19.51 -22.45 -4.57
CA GLY A 250 -18.42 -21.49 -4.65
C GLY A 250 -17.04 -22.12 -4.57
N ARG A 251 -16.17 -21.57 -3.76
CA ARG A 251 -14.77 -21.97 -3.61
C ARG A 251 -14.35 -21.90 -2.15
N VAL A 252 -13.30 -22.62 -1.79
CA VAL A 252 -12.67 -22.53 -0.46
C VAL A 252 -11.19 -22.24 -0.60
N ALA A 253 -10.70 -21.21 0.09
CA ALA A 253 -9.28 -20.99 0.32
C ALA A 253 -8.87 -21.84 1.53
N VAL A 254 -7.88 -22.69 1.32
CA VAL A 254 -7.29 -23.55 2.33
C VAL A 254 -5.88 -23.07 2.61
N ALA A 255 -5.56 -22.79 3.88
CA ALA A 255 -4.25 -22.30 4.32
C ALA A 255 -3.65 -23.17 5.44
N ALA A 256 -3.90 -24.48 5.41
CA ALA A 256 -3.40 -25.49 6.35
C ALA A 256 -1.94 -25.86 6.03
N LEU A 257 -1.02 -24.91 6.16
CA LEU A 257 0.39 -25.04 5.82
C LEU A 257 1.19 -25.67 6.96
N GLU A 258 0.90 -25.29 8.20
CA GLU A 258 1.55 -25.83 9.38
C GLU A 258 1.17 -27.30 9.60
N THR A 259 2.15 -28.09 10.06
CA THR A 259 1.99 -29.56 10.17
C THR A 259 0.76 -29.97 10.97
N HIS A 260 0.41 -29.26 12.03
CA HIS A 260 -0.75 -29.60 12.85
C HIS A 260 -2.08 -29.30 12.16
N PHE A 261 -2.19 -28.20 11.39
CA PHE A 261 -3.36 -27.91 10.57
C PHE A 261 -3.49 -28.86 9.41
N ALA A 262 -2.36 -29.18 8.75
CA ALA A 262 -2.31 -30.15 7.66
C ALA A 262 -2.76 -31.56 8.14
N ALA A 263 -2.26 -32.02 9.30
CA ALA A 263 -2.68 -33.30 9.88
C ALA A 263 -4.18 -33.32 10.21
N LYS A 264 -4.69 -32.24 10.82
CA LYS A 264 -6.10 -32.10 11.17
C LYS A 264 -6.99 -32.08 9.92
N LEU A 265 -6.57 -31.37 8.86
CA LEU A 265 -7.27 -31.38 7.58
C LEU A 265 -7.35 -32.76 6.95
N LEU A 266 -6.23 -33.53 6.94
CA LEU A 266 -6.21 -34.90 6.47
C LEU A 266 -7.12 -35.79 7.29
N GLN A 267 -7.16 -35.63 8.60
CA GLN A 267 -8.03 -36.38 9.50
C GLN A 267 -9.52 -36.10 9.20
N VAL A 268 -9.90 -34.84 9.09
CA VAL A 268 -11.30 -34.44 8.81
C VAL A 268 -11.74 -34.91 7.43
N ALA A 269 -10.83 -34.89 6.45
CA ALA A 269 -11.10 -35.41 5.11
C ALA A 269 -11.02 -36.94 4.98
N GLY A 270 -10.67 -37.67 6.05
CA GLY A 270 -10.51 -39.12 6.03
C GLY A 270 -9.30 -39.60 5.19
N LEU A 271 -8.27 -38.77 5.06
CA LEU A 271 -7.10 -38.99 4.20
C LEU A 271 -5.82 -39.32 5.00
N VAL A 272 -5.96 -39.77 6.25
CA VAL A 272 -4.80 -40.13 7.09
C VAL A 272 -4.07 -41.34 6.49
N SER A 273 -2.75 -41.23 6.38
CA SER A 273 -1.89 -42.30 5.88
C SER A 273 -0.67 -42.52 6.79
N HIS A 274 0.17 -43.55 6.45
CA HIS A 274 1.43 -43.79 7.17
C HIS A 274 2.58 -42.87 6.73
N GLU A 275 2.36 -42.04 5.67
CA GLU A 275 3.33 -41.07 5.19
C GLU A 275 3.42 -39.89 6.15
N PRO A 276 4.63 -39.30 6.33
CA PRO A 276 4.74 -38.03 7.06
C PRO A 276 3.86 -36.94 6.45
N THR A 277 3.12 -36.21 7.27
CA THR A 277 2.14 -35.18 6.84
C THR A 277 2.69 -34.21 5.79
N VAL A 278 3.91 -33.71 6.00
CA VAL A 278 4.55 -32.78 5.05
C VAL A 278 4.74 -33.44 3.68
N LYS A 279 5.21 -34.68 3.64
CA LYS A 279 5.43 -35.43 2.38
C LYS A 279 4.10 -35.73 1.70
N GLN A 280 3.08 -36.14 2.45
CA GLN A 280 1.75 -36.41 1.94
C GLN A 280 1.12 -35.16 1.30
N MET A 281 1.25 -34.00 1.96
CA MET A 281 0.70 -32.73 1.44
C MET A 281 1.35 -32.27 0.14
N MET A 282 2.56 -32.74 -0.20
CA MET A 282 3.23 -32.42 -1.47
C MET A 282 2.83 -33.39 -2.60
N GLN A 283 1.97 -34.37 -2.37
CA GLN A 283 1.55 -35.35 -3.39
C GLN A 283 0.37 -34.79 -4.21
N ALA A 284 0.42 -34.99 -5.54
CA ALA A 284 -0.68 -34.64 -6.43
C ALA A 284 -1.97 -35.43 -6.10
N SER A 285 -1.83 -36.70 -5.64
CA SER A 285 -2.95 -37.50 -5.17
C SER A 285 -3.68 -36.92 -3.98
N THR A 286 -2.96 -36.35 -3.02
CA THR A 286 -3.57 -35.64 -1.88
C THR A 286 -4.34 -34.40 -2.33
N ARG A 287 -3.80 -33.65 -3.28
CA ARG A 287 -4.52 -32.50 -3.87
C ARG A 287 -5.82 -32.93 -4.56
N GLN A 288 -5.78 -34.03 -5.35
CA GLN A 288 -6.97 -34.58 -6.01
C GLN A 288 -8.00 -35.06 -4.98
N ALA A 289 -7.56 -35.76 -3.94
CA ALA A 289 -8.43 -36.24 -2.87
C ALA A 289 -9.09 -35.07 -2.09
N LEU A 290 -8.34 -34.03 -1.75
CA LEU A 290 -8.92 -32.84 -1.13
C LEU A 290 -9.89 -32.09 -2.07
N ALA A 291 -9.60 -32.02 -3.36
CA ALA A 291 -10.53 -31.47 -4.33
C ALA A 291 -11.84 -32.27 -4.37
N ALA A 292 -11.77 -33.60 -4.38
CA ALA A 292 -12.96 -34.46 -4.30
C ALA A 292 -13.71 -34.33 -2.97
N TYR A 293 -13.00 -34.12 -1.86
CA TYR A 293 -13.59 -33.92 -0.55
C TYR A 293 -14.38 -32.60 -0.48
N PHE A 294 -13.83 -31.48 -0.98
CA PHE A 294 -14.48 -30.18 -0.92
C PHE A 294 -15.62 -30.02 -1.94
N ALA A 295 -15.54 -30.67 -3.10
CA ALA A 295 -16.48 -30.49 -4.20
C ALA A 295 -17.97 -30.60 -3.80
N PRO A 296 -18.42 -31.60 -3.00
CA PRO A 296 -19.82 -31.74 -2.60
C PRO A 296 -20.22 -30.86 -1.39
N LEU A 297 -19.27 -30.19 -0.73
CA LEU A 297 -19.54 -29.41 0.47
C LEU A 297 -20.06 -28.02 0.12
N SER A 298 -21.10 -27.57 0.82
CA SER A 298 -21.55 -26.17 0.74
C SER A 298 -20.60 -25.24 1.51
N ARG A 299 -20.60 -23.95 1.15
CA ARG A 299 -19.85 -22.93 1.91
C ARG A 299 -20.21 -22.90 3.38
N ALA A 300 -21.49 -23.03 3.71
CA ALA A 300 -21.96 -23.09 5.10
C ALA A 300 -21.36 -24.30 5.87
N HIS A 301 -21.26 -25.46 5.20
CA HIS A 301 -20.62 -26.64 5.78
C HIS A 301 -19.11 -26.42 6.00
N ILE A 302 -18.42 -25.79 5.03
CA ILE A 302 -16.99 -25.46 5.14
C ILE A 302 -16.73 -24.48 6.29
N GLU A 303 -17.60 -23.50 6.48
CA GLU A 303 -17.51 -22.56 7.62
C GLU A 303 -17.70 -23.25 8.97
N ALA A 304 -18.60 -24.24 9.03
CA ALA A 304 -18.75 -25.09 10.22
C ALA A 304 -17.49 -25.93 10.48
N LEU A 305 -16.93 -26.60 9.43
CA LEU A 305 -15.68 -27.33 9.56
C LEU A 305 -14.51 -26.44 10.02
N ALA A 306 -14.40 -25.24 9.49
CA ALA A 306 -13.37 -24.28 9.90
C ALA A 306 -13.43 -23.98 11.39
N ARG A 307 -14.62 -23.71 11.89
CA ARG A 307 -14.89 -23.38 13.29
C ARG A 307 -14.74 -24.59 14.22
N ASP A 308 -15.40 -25.71 13.88
CA ASP A 308 -15.52 -26.85 14.76
C ASP A 308 -14.20 -27.62 14.91
N HIS A 309 -13.34 -27.54 13.87
CA HIS A 309 -12.05 -28.20 13.84
C HIS A 309 -10.86 -27.22 13.91
N ASP A 310 -11.10 -25.92 14.12
CA ASP A 310 -10.05 -24.91 14.15
C ASP A 310 -9.11 -25.04 12.95
N LEU A 311 -9.68 -24.99 11.74
CA LEU A 311 -8.97 -25.10 10.47
C LEU A 311 -8.94 -23.76 9.76
N PRO A 312 -7.80 -23.36 9.16
CA PRO A 312 -7.70 -22.12 8.40
C PRO A 312 -8.32 -22.30 7.00
N LEU A 313 -9.65 -22.30 6.96
CA LEU A 313 -10.49 -22.37 5.78
C LEU A 313 -11.31 -21.09 5.67
N LEU A 314 -11.47 -20.57 4.45
CA LEU A 314 -12.36 -19.47 4.15
C LEU A 314 -13.18 -19.78 2.91
N SER A 315 -14.50 -19.81 3.05
CA SER A 315 -15.39 -19.99 1.90
C SER A 315 -15.55 -18.68 1.11
N MET A 316 -15.67 -18.79 -0.20
CA MET A 316 -15.80 -17.69 -1.15
C MET A 316 -16.89 -18.01 -2.18
N PRO A 317 -17.58 -16.98 -2.72
CA PRO A 317 -18.49 -17.12 -3.84
C PRO A 317 -17.85 -17.74 -5.08
#